data_df4a3cc7946298bf725fc21115ea5881
#
_entry.id   df4a3cc7946298bf725fc21115ea5881
#
_cell.length_a   1.000
_cell.length_b   1.000
_cell.length_c   1.000
_cell.angle_alpha   90.00
_cell.angle_beta   90.00
_cell.angle_gamma   90.00
#
_symmetry.space_group_name_H-M   'P 1'
#
loop_
_entity.id
_entity.type
_entity.pdbx_description
1 polymer ?
#
loop_
_entity_poly.entity_id
_entity_poly.type
_entity_poly.pdbx_seq_one_letter_code
_entity_poly.pdbx_strand_id
1 'polypeptide(L)'
;RDDSCDFLIVGTGIVGLTVAWELKKRHPLSKIIILEKESKVGLHASGRNSGVLHSGIYYGSDTLKAKVCSSGAKKMQEFADEYNISYNKSGKVIIATSEDDLATIDKLIKNASENGIIAKKLNEHEVKEIEPYANPYQSGIHVPETAVIDSKTVVKKLYDLLKGKGVIFKFNSPLLAQNKENRMVTTLKEKISYGHLYNCAGANADRIAKMFGKGLDY
;
A
#
# COMPACT_ATOMS: atom_id res chain seq x y z
N ARG A 1 -12.86 -28.50 -12.37
CA ARG A 1 -11.84 -29.10 -11.46
C ARG A 1 -11.84 -28.29 -10.18
N ASP A 2 -11.97 -28.97 -9.04
CA ASP A 2 -11.85 -28.31 -7.75
C ASP A 2 -10.36 -28.17 -7.41
N ASP A 3 -9.95 -27.00 -6.93
CA ASP A 3 -8.59 -26.72 -6.46
C ASP A 3 -8.60 -26.49 -4.94
N SER A 4 -7.47 -26.54 -4.29
CA SER A 4 -7.35 -26.31 -2.85
C SER A 4 -6.08 -25.55 -2.51
N CYS A 5 -6.10 -24.77 -1.43
CA CYS A 5 -4.95 -24.05 -0.92
C CYS A 5 -5.01 -23.85 0.60
N ASP A 6 -3.85 -23.62 1.21
CA ASP A 6 -3.78 -23.24 2.62
C ASP A 6 -4.24 -21.80 2.80
N PHE A 7 -3.79 -20.91 1.90
CA PHE A 7 -4.13 -19.49 1.94
C PHE A 7 -4.69 -19.03 0.59
N LEU A 8 -5.87 -18.43 0.64
CA LEU A 8 -6.51 -17.79 -0.50
C LEU A 8 -6.50 -16.28 -0.31
N ILE A 9 -5.99 -15.54 -1.30
CA ILE A 9 -5.94 -14.08 -1.28
C ILE A 9 -6.81 -13.56 -2.42
N VAL A 10 -7.64 -12.56 -2.15
CA VAL A 10 -8.49 -11.91 -3.15
C VAL A 10 -7.93 -10.54 -3.47
N GLY A 11 -7.35 -10.40 -4.67
CA GLY A 11 -6.75 -9.18 -5.19
C GLY A 11 -5.23 -9.22 -5.28
N THR A 12 -4.70 -8.78 -6.43
CA THR A 12 -3.27 -8.67 -6.74
C THR A 12 -2.76 -7.23 -6.67
N GLY A 13 -3.38 -6.39 -5.86
CA GLY A 13 -2.84 -5.11 -5.46
C GLY A 13 -1.67 -5.26 -4.50
N ILE A 14 -1.01 -4.15 -4.15
CA ILE A 14 0.15 -4.16 -3.25
C ILE A 14 -0.15 -4.88 -1.92
N VAL A 15 -1.35 -4.72 -1.36
CA VAL A 15 -1.74 -5.36 -0.10
C VAL A 15 -1.78 -6.89 -0.25
N GLY A 16 -2.45 -7.42 -1.29
CA GLY A 16 -2.51 -8.87 -1.52
C GLY A 16 -1.15 -9.49 -1.79
N LEU A 17 -0.30 -8.81 -2.57
CA LEU A 17 1.06 -9.26 -2.85
C LEU A 17 1.95 -9.25 -1.61
N THR A 18 1.88 -8.23 -0.77
CA THR A 18 2.66 -8.17 0.47
C THR A 18 2.17 -9.14 1.53
N VAL A 19 0.85 -9.41 1.61
CA VAL A 19 0.30 -10.49 2.44
C VAL A 19 0.87 -11.84 1.98
N ALA A 20 0.85 -12.13 0.68
CA ALA A 20 1.44 -13.37 0.14
C ALA A 20 2.95 -13.47 0.43
N TRP A 21 3.66 -12.34 0.37
CA TRP A 21 5.09 -12.26 0.67
C TRP A 21 5.38 -12.64 2.13
N GLU A 22 4.65 -12.07 3.07
CA GLU A 22 4.78 -12.39 4.48
C GLU A 22 4.36 -13.83 4.80
N LEU A 23 3.30 -14.33 4.16
CA LEU A 23 2.86 -15.72 4.32
C LEU A 23 3.94 -16.71 3.82
N LYS A 24 4.56 -16.43 2.67
CA LYS A 24 5.66 -17.27 2.15
C LYS A 24 6.91 -17.24 3.04
N LYS A 25 7.18 -16.13 3.72
CA LYS A 25 8.27 -16.07 4.73
C LYS A 25 7.96 -16.94 5.95
N ARG A 26 6.74 -16.88 6.47
CA ARG A 26 6.32 -17.58 7.70
C ARG A 26 5.96 -19.05 7.45
N HIS A 27 5.41 -19.33 6.28
CA HIS A 27 4.91 -20.65 5.88
C HIS A 27 5.43 -21.02 4.49
N PRO A 28 6.74 -21.31 4.33
CA PRO A 28 7.38 -21.47 3.02
C PRO A 28 6.80 -22.61 2.19
N LEU A 29 6.29 -23.65 2.83
CA LEU A 29 5.73 -24.84 2.16
C LEU A 29 4.24 -24.72 1.84
N SER A 30 3.55 -23.67 2.34
CA SER A 30 2.11 -23.51 2.12
C SER A 30 1.77 -23.24 0.66
N LYS A 31 0.66 -23.80 0.22
CA LYS A 31 0.06 -23.53 -1.08
C LYS A 31 -0.75 -22.22 -0.99
N ILE A 32 -0.34 -21.21 -1.75
CA ILE A 32 -1.00 -19.91 -1.81
C ILE A 32 -1.60 -19.72 -3.20
N ILE A 33 -2.88 -19.38 -3.25
CA ILE A 33 -3.59 -18.96 -4.46
C ILE A 33 -4.02 -17.51 -4.30
N ILE A 34 -3.78 -16.69 -5.33
CA ILE A 34 -4.28 -15.32 -5.39
C ILE A 34 -5.26 -15.21 -6.56
N LEU A 35 -6.48 -14.79 -6.27
CA LEU A 35 -7.51 -14.48 -7.26
C LEU A 35 -7.40 -13.02 -7.69
N GLU A 36 -7.47 -12.80 -8.99
CA GLU A 36 -7.53 -11.46 -9.58
C GLU A 36 -8.64 -11.40 -10.64
N LYS A 37 -9.52 -10.42 -10.53
CA LYS A 37 -10.61 -10.22 -11.50
C LYS A 37 -10.10 -9.70 -12.83
N GLU A 38 -9.00 -8.99 -12.84
CA GLU A 38 -8.37 -8.43 -14.04
C GLU A 38 -7.39 -9.43 -14.69
N SER A 39 -6.86 -9.03 -15.85
CA SER A 39 -5.90 -9.83 -16.63
C SER A 39 -4.44 -9.69 -16.16
N LYS A 40 -4.14 -8.71 -15.30
CA LYS A 40 -2.79 -8.36 -14.84
C LYS A 40 -2.81 -7.89 -13.38
N VAL A 41 -1.64 -7.93 -12.74
CA VAL A 41 -1.43 -7.38 -11.40
C VAL A 41 -1.53 -5.86 -11.37
N GLY A 42 -2.02 -5.29 -10.29
CA GLY A 42 -1.91 -3.87 -9.96
C GLY A 42 -2.62 -2.90 -10.89
N LEU A 43 -3.64 -3.32 -11.64
CA LEU A 43 -4.34 -2.45 -12.61
C LEU A 43 -5.19 -1.34 -11.99
N HIS A 44 -5.40 -1.37 -10.68
CA HIS A 44 -6.17 -0.37 -9.93
C HIS A 44 -5.25 0.56 -9.12
N ALA A 45 -5.65 0.92 -7.89
CA ALA A 45 -4.97 1.91 -7.05
C ALA A 45 -3.45 1.68 -6.91
N SER A 46 -3.00 0.42 -6.83
CA SER A 46 -1.58 0.10 -6.67
C SER A 46 -0.70 0.45 -7.87
N GLY A 47 -1.28 0.52 -9.07
CA GLY A 47 -0.57 0.94 -10.29
C GLY A 47 -0.98 2.34 -10.78
N ARG A 48 -1.83 3.07 -10.03
CA ARG A 48 -2.41 4.36 -10.41
C ARG A 48 -2.31 5.34 -9.25
N ASN A 49 -1.12 5.54 -8.73
CA ASN A 49 -0.84 6.46 -7.63
C ASN A 49 0.42 7.28 -7.93
N SER A 50 0.72 8.28 -7.11
CA SER A 50 1.85 9.19 -7.28
C SER A 50 3.21 8.55 -6.99
N GLY A 51 3.26 7.36 -6.42
CA GLY A 51 4.50 6.69 -6.02
C GLY A 51 5.20 7.31 -4.81
N VAL A 52 4.59 8.27 -4.13
CA VAL A 52 5.20 8.93 -2.98
C VAL A 52 5.25 7.99 -1.79
N LEU A 53 6.44 7.77 -1.26
CA LEU A 53 6.67 7.07 0.00
C LEU A 53 6.52 8.10 1.14
N HIS A 54 5.30 8.22 1.65
CA HIS A 54 4.94 9.19 2.67
C HIS A 54 5.63 8.91 4.00
N SER A 55 6.16 9.97 4.65
CA SER A 55 6.79 9.89 5.97
C SER A 55 5.80 9.68 7.13
N GLY A 56 4.52 10.02 6.94
CA GLY A 56 3.50 9.97 7.99
C GLY A 56 3.27 11.29 8.74
N ILE A 57 3.86 12.39 8.28
CA ILE A 57 3.79 13.73 8.92
C ILE A 57 2.35 14.24 9.17
N TYR A 58 1.38 13.78 8.38
CA TYR A 58 -0.02 14.19 8.50
C TYR A 58 -0.80 13.51 9.64
N TYR A 59 -0.23 12.48 10.27
CA TYR A 59 -0.93 11.65 11.24
C TYR A 59 -0.45 11.92 12.65
N GLY A 60 -1.40 11.98 13.60
CA GLY A 60 -1.08 12.06 15.03
C GLY A 60 -0.31 10.80 15.49
N SER A 61 0.62 10.97 16.40
CA SER A 61 1.55 9.91 16.87
C SER A 61 0.85 8.71 17.54
N ASP A 62 -0.37 8.89 18.03
CA ASP A 62 -1.21 7.86 18.63
C ASP A 62 -1.90 6.96 17.61
N THR A 63 -1.93 7.34 16.33
CA THR A 63 -2.64 6.62 15.28
C THR A 63 -1.85 5.42 14.73
N LEU A 64 -2.58 4.38 14.36
CA LEU A 64 -1.98 3.24 13.63
C LEU A 64 -1.34 3.68 12.30
N LYS A 65 -1.95 4.67 11.63
CA LYS A 65 -1.42 5.23 10.37
C LYS A 65 -0.03 5.83 10.56
N ALA A 66 0.21 6.59 11.62
CA ALA A 66 1.54 7.14 11.91
C ALA A 66 2.57 6.02 12.11
N LYS A 67 2.22 5.03 12.94
CA LYS A 67 3.11 3.90 13.28
C LYS A 67 3.51 3.06 12.06
N VAL A 68 2.55 2.77 11.16
CA VAL A 68 2.83 1.91 9.99
C VAL A 68 3.38 2.69 8.80
N CYS A 69 3.10 3.99 8.67
CA CYS A 69 3.51 4.78 7.52
C CYS A 69 5.04 4.95 7.46
N SER A 70 5.65 5.41 8.54
CA SER A 70 7.10 5.62 8.61
C SER A 70 7.86 4.29 8.46
N SER A 71 7.48 3.26 9.21
CA SER A 71 8.10 1.94 9.10
C SER A 71 7.88 1.30 7.73
N GLY A 72 6.73 1.51 7.12
CA GLY A 72 6.40 1.03 5.78
C GLY A 72 7.22 1.70 4.69
N ALA A 73 7.43 3.01 4.78
CA ALA A 73 8.30 3.75 3.84
C ALA A 73 9.74 3.23 3.88
N LYS A 74 10.29 2.99 5.08
CA LYS A 74 11.62 2.41 5.26
C LYS A 74 11.72 1.00 4.68
N LYS A 75 10.77 0.11 5.00
CA LYS A 75 10.74 -1.25 4.45
C LYS A 75 10.60 -1.27 2.93
N MET A 76 9.89 -0.30 2.35
CA MET A 76 9.77 -0.19 0.90
C MET A 76 11.09 0.24 0.26
N GLN A 77 11.85 1.15 0.89
CA GLN A 77 13.19 1.53 0.43
C GLN A 77 14.16 0.34 0.55
N GLU A 78 14.16 -0.36 1.69
CA GLU A 78 14.96 -1.59 1.89
C GLU A 78 14.65 -2.65 0.81
N PHE A 79 13.36 -2.86 0.52
CA PHE A 79 12.93 -3.76 -0.57
C PHE A 79 13.42 -3.26 -1.94
N ALA A 80 13.33 -1.97 -2.20
CA ALA A 80 13.80 -1.39 -3.45
C ALA A 80 15.32 -1.57 -3.63
N ASP A 81 16.09 -1.36 -2.57
CA ASP A 81 17.55 -1.55 -2.57
C ASP A 81 17.90 -3.05 -2.79
N GLU A 82 17.25 -3.96 -2.06
CA GLU A 82 17.47 -5.41 -2.17
C GLU A 82 17.21 -5.93 -3.58
N TYR A 83 16.17 -5.39 -4.24
CA TYR A 83 15.74 -5.88 -5.57
C TYR A 83 16.09 -4.96 -6.73
N ASN A 84 16.97 -3.99 -6.52
CA ASN A 84 17.44 -3.02 -7.52
C ASN A 84 16.30 -2.27 -8.22
N ILE A 85 15.32 -1.79 -7.44
CA ILE A 85 14.26 -0.92 -7.91
C ILE A 85 14.68 0.52 -7.66
N SER A 86 14.80 1.30 -8.71
CA SER A 86 15.18 2.71 -8.59
C SER A 86 14.09 3.52 -7.89
N TYR A 87 14.50 4.40 -6.98
CA TYR A 87 13.66 5.41 -6.36
C TYR A 87 14.45 6.70 -6.15
N ASN A 88 13.75 7.82 -6.02
CA ASN A 88 14.37 9.14 -5.86
C ASN A 88 14.00 9.75 -4.50
N LYS A 89 14.98 10.04 -3.66
CA LYS A 89 14.82 10.81 -2.41
C LYS A 89 14.80 12.31 -2.74
N SER A 90 13.78 12.76 -3.46
CA SER A 90 13.60 14.16 -3.86
C SER A 90 13.23 15.08 -2.70
N GLY A 91 12.86 14.53 -1.56
CA GLY A 91 12.23 15.27 -0.49
C GLY A 91 10.79 15.67 -0.84
N LYS A 92 10.20 16.46 0.04
CA LYS A 92 8.86 17.03 -0.12
C LYS A 92 8.81 18.39 0.54
N VAL A 93 8.20 19.35 -0.17
CA VAL A 93 7.88 20.67 0.38
C VAL A 93 6.36 20.73 0.60
N ILE A 94 5.94 21.22 1.76
CA ILE A 94 4.56 21.55 2.11
C ILE A 94 4.52 23.03 2.37
N ILE A 95 3.60 23.76 1.75
CA ILE A 95 3.50 25.22 1.90
C ILE A 95 2.16 25.61 2.52
N ALA A 96 2.15 26.69 3.29
CA ALA A 96 0.94 27.47 3.55
C ALA A 96 0.57 28.25 2.29
N THR A 97 -0.70 28.36 1.97
CA THR A 97 -1.21 29.15 0.84
C THR A 97 -2.00 30.37 1.30
N SER A 98 -2.33 30.43 2.59
CA SER A 98 -3.06 31.50 3.25
C SER A 98 -2.69 31.57 4.74
N GLU A 99 -3.19 32.59 5.44
CA GLU A 99 -3.03 32.73 6.88
C GLU A 99 -3.64 31.56 7.66
N ASP A 100 -4.77 31.04 7.20
CA ASP A 100 -5.47 29.91 7.82
C ASP A 100 -4.61 28.62 7.82
N ASP A 101 -3.66 28.48 6.90
CA ASP A 101 -2.78 27.31 6.81
C ASP A 101 -1.62 27.35 7.82
N LEU A 102 -1.30 28.51 8.41
CA LEU A 102 -0.13 28.64 9.30
C LEU A 102 -0.24 27.75 10.55
N ALA A 103 -1.42 27.66 11.15
CA ALA A 103 -1.68 26.77 12.27
C ALA A 103 -1.50 25.28 11.88
N THR A 104 -1.81 24.93 10.63
CA THR A 104 -1.59 23.59 10.09
C THR A 104 -0.09 23.29 9.92
N ILE A 105 0.71 24.26 9.46
CA ILE A 105 2.17 24.13 9.39
C ILE A 105 2.76 23.80 10.77
N ASP A 106 2.36 24.54 11.81
CA ASP A 106 2.85 24.31 13.17
C ASP A 106 2.42 22.94 13.72
N LYS A 107 1.18 22.51 13.45
CA LYS A 107 0.69 21.18 13.80
C LYS A 107 1.49 20.08 13.10
N LEU A 108 1.82 20.24 11.83
CA LEU A 108 2.59 19.25 11.09
C LEU A 108 4.04 19.14 11.59
N ILE A 109 4.68 20.23 11.96
CA ILE A 109 6.01 20.23 12.60
C ILE A 109 5.97 19.48 13.94
N LYS A 110 4.92 19.72 14.75
CA LYS A 110 4.71 18.98 15.99
C LYS A 110 4.54 17.48 15.74
N ASN A 111 3.67 17.10 14.79
CA ASN A 111 3.49 15.70 14.40
C ASN A 111 4.80 15.07 13.93
N ALA A 112 5.60 15.79 13.13
CA ALA A 112 6.89 15.29 12.67
C ALA A 112 7.81 14.97 13.85
N SER A 113 7.95 15.89 14.81
CA SER A 113 8.75 15.70 16.02
C SER A 113 8.30 14.47 16.83
N GLU A 114 6.98 14.36 17.07
CA GLU A 114 6.40 13.24 17.83
C GLU A 114 6.55 11.88 17.13
N ASN A 115 6.58 11.87 15.79
CA ASN A 115 6.74 10.66 14.97
C ASN A 115 8.20 10.35 14.61
N GLY A 116 9.17 11.14 15.08
CA GLY A 116 10.58 10.97 14.75
C GLY A 116 10.91 11.22 13.27
N ILE A 117 10.11 12.09 12.60
CA ILE A 117 10.28 12.46 11.20
C ILE A 117 11.16 13.70 11.11
N ILE A 118 12.21 13.65 10.29
CA ILE A 118 13.05 14.81 10.01
C ILE A 118 12.24 15.79 9.15
N ALA A 119 11.94 16.96 9.72
CA ALA A 119 11.23 18.02 9.04
C ALA A 119 11.76 19.39 9.51
N LYS A 120 11.94 20.31 8.56
CA LYS A 120 12.42 21.67 8.82
C LYS A 120 11.33 22.66 8.45
N LYS A 121 10.94 23.56 9.38
CA LYS A 121 10.10 24.72 9.06
C LYS A 121 10.94 25.72 8.27
N LEU A 122 10.39 26.27 7.22
CA LEU A 122 11.04 27.17 6.27
C LEU A 122 10.26 28.48 6.19
N ASN A 123 10.97 29.60 5.93
CA ASN A 123 10.37 30.84 5.48
C ASN A 123 10.15 30.82 3.94
N GLU A 124 9.53 31.88 3.40
CA GLU A 124 9.23 31.99 1.96
C GLU A 124 10.46 31.88 1.06
N HIS A 125 11.56 32.52 1.46
CA HIS A 125 12.81 32.51 0.69
C HIS A 125 13.41 31.10 0.66
N GLU A 126 13.53 30.44 1.82
CA GLU A 126 14.03 29.07 1.93
C GLU A 126 13.19 28.08 1.14
N VAL A 127 11.85 28.26 1.08
CA VAL A 127 10.97 27.42 0.24
C VAL A 127 11.32 27.58 -1.24
N LYS A 128 11.49 28.84 -1.70
CA LYS A 128 11.81 29.13 -3.10
C LYS A 128 13.22 28.68 -3.53
N GLU A 129 14.17 28.55 -2.60
CA GLU A 129 15.46 27.97 -2.87
C GLU A 129 15.36 26.46 -3.22
N ILE A 130 14.41 25.75 -2.59
CA ILE A 130 14.18 24.30 -2.83
C ILE A 130 13.24 24.08 -4.01
N GLU A 131 12.13 24.85 -4.07
CA GLU A 131 11.11 24.76 -5.09
C GLU A 131 10.78 26.15 -5.63
N PRO A 132 11.49 26.60 -6.69
CA PRO A 132 11.37 27.97 -7.22
C PRO A 132 9.97 28.35 -7.70
N TYR A 133 9.17 27.38 -8.10
CA TYR A 133 7.80 27.59 -8.59
C TYR A 133 6.73 27.56 -7.48
N ALA A 134 7.11 27.25 -6.24
CA ALA A 134 6.18 27.33 -5.12
C ALA A 134 5.83 28.78 -4.81
N ASN A 135 4.60 29.02 -4.38
CA ASN A 135 4.14 30.33 -3.89
C ASN A 135 3.67 30.20 -2.43
N PRO A 136 4.59 30.13 -1.47
CA PRO A 136 4.25 30.01 -0.05
C PRO A 136 3.70 31.31 0.51
N TYR A 137 2.77 31.21 1.46
CA TYR A 137 2.36 32.29 2.34
C TYR A 137 3.14 32.17 3.64
N GLN A 138 4.14 33.02 3.83
CA GLN A 138 5.02 33.16 5.00
C GLN A 138 5.80 31.89 5.41
N SER A 139 5.31 30.69 5.18
CA SER A 139 5.90 29.47 5.75
C SER A 139 5.68 28.23 4.92
N GLY A 140 6.61 27.27 5.07
CA GLY A 140 6.52 25.92 4.57
C GLY A 140 7.26 24.92 5.45
N ILE A 141 7.27 23.67 5.01
CA ILE A 141 8.00 22.57 5.65
C ILE A 141 8.76 21.80 4.58
N HIS A 142 10.02 21.50 4.84
CA HIS A 142 10.80 20.55 4.06
C HIS A 142 10.91 19.21 4.80
N VAL A 143 10.59 18.11 4.12
CA VAL A 143 10.74 16.74 4.60
C VAL A 143 11.70 16.00 3.68
N PRO A 144 13.01 16.01 3.96
CA PRO A 144 14.05 15.59 3.02
C PRO A 144 14.05 14.09 2.71
N GLU A 145 13.58 13.24 3.61
CA GLU A 145 13.61 11.79 3.44
C GLU A 145 12.42 11.22 2.64
N THR A 146 11.48 12.07 2.23
CA THR A 146 10.40 11.64 1.34
C THR A 146 10.96 11.22 -0.01
N ALA A 147 10.53 10.06 -0.49
CA ALA A 147 10.98 9.51 -1.76
C ALA A 147 9.82 9.26 -2.73
N VAL A 148 10.14 9.10 -4.00
CA VAL A 148 9.21 8.71 -5.05
C VAL A 148 9.73 7.44 -5.72
N ILE A 149 8.84 6.45 -5.89
CA ILE A 149 9.14 5.16 -6.50
C ILE A 149 8.09 4.82 -7.56
N ASP A 150 8.49 4.09 -8.60
CA ASP A 150 7.51 3.56 -9.56
C ASP A 150 6.74 2.39 -8.94
N SER A 151 5.51 2.67 -8.54
CA SER A 151 4.63 1.68 -7.92
C SER A 151 4.31 0.48 -8.82
N LYS A 152 4.31 0.66 -10.15
CA LYS A 152 4.08 -0.44 -11.11
C LYS A 152 5.26 -1.40 -11.11
N THR A 153 6.48 -0.87 -11.07
CA THR A 153 7.70 -1.68 -10.98
C THR A 153 7.75 -2.47 -9.68
N VAL A 154 7.36 -1.88 -8.54
CA VAL A 154 7.26 -2.57 -7.24
C VAL A 154 6.27 -3.74 -7.32
N VAL A 155 5.05 -3.48 -7.80
CA VAL A 155 4.00 -4.51 -7.94
C VAL A 155 4.45 -5.64 -8.85
N LYS A 156 5.06 -5.30 -10.01
CA LYS A 156 5.58 -6.31 -10.93
C LYS A 156 6.68 -7.15 -10.31
N LYS A 157 7.63 -6.54 -9.61
CA LYS A 157 8.72 -7.25 -8.95
C LYS A 157 8.19 -8.21 -7.89
N LEU A 158 7.27 -7.78 -7.03
CA LEU A 158 6.63 -8.66 -6.05
C LEU A 158 5.92 -9.84 -6.71
N TYR A 159 5.20 -9.60 -7.79
CA TYR A 159 4.55 -10.67 -8.56
C TYR A 159 5.57 -11.69 -9.08
N ASP A 160 6.65 -11.23 -9.73
CA ASP A 160 7.67 -12.11 -10.30
C ASP A 160 8.36 -12.96 -9.21
N LEU A 161 8.69 -12.34 -8.07
CA LEU A 161 9.28 -13.03 -6.91
C LEU A 161 8.34 -14.07 -6.30
N LEU A 162 7.07 -13.73 -6.13
CA LEU A 162 6.06 -14.64 -5.58
C LEU A 162 5.78 -15.82 -6.52
N LYS A 163 5.73 -15.56 -7.82
CA LYS A 163 5.64 -16.62 -8.83
C LYS A 163 6.82 -17.59 -8.75
N GLY A 164 8.03 -17.06 -8.60
CA GLY A 164 9.24 -17.86 -8.38
C GLY A 164 9.21 -18.67 -7.07
N LYS A 165 8.44 -18.24 -6.07
CA LYS A 165 8.20 -18.96 -4.81
C LYS A 165 7.01 -19.93 -4.86
N GLY A 166 6.44 -20.20 -6.04
CA GLY A 166 5.34 -21.14 -6.23
C GLY A 166 3.96 -20.61 -5.83
N VAL A 167 3.77 -19.30 -5.71
CA VAL A 167 2.42 -18.72 -5.55
C VAL A 167 1.67 -18.81 -6.86
N ILE A 168 0.44 -19.31 -6.80
CA ILE A 168 -0.44 -19.51 -7.97
C ILE A 168 -1.30 -18.27 -8.15
N PHE A 169 -1.22 -17.66 -9.32
CA PHE A 169 -2.04 -16.50 -9.70
C PHE A 169 -3.13 -16.92 -10.67
N LYS A 170 -4.37 -16.61 -10.34
CA LYS A 170 -5.55 -16.87 -11.18
C LYS A 170 -6.14 -15.54 -11.63
N PHE A 171 -5.77 -15.13 -12.84
CA PHE A 171 -6.29 -13.91 -13.50
C PHE A 171 -7.62 -14.18 -14.19
N ASN A 172 -8.37 -13.11 -14.46
CA ASN A 172 -9.74 -13.17 -14.99
C ASN A 172 -10.62 -14.13 -14.18
N SER A 173 -10.44 -14.10 -12.85
CA SER A 173 -11.06 -15.01 -11.92
C SER A 173 -11.67 -14.24 -10.74
N PRO A 174 -12.74 -13.45 -10.98
CA PRO A 174 -13.45 -12.78 -9.91
C PRO A 174 -14.06 -13.81 -8.95
N LEU A 175 -14.03 -13.50 -7.65
CA LEU A 175 -14.76 -14.25 -6.65
C LEU A 175 -16.26 -13.93 -6.80
N LEU A 176 -17.08 -14.93 -7.12
CA LEU A 176 -18.50 -14.77 -7.41
C LEU A 176 -19.40 -15.19 -6.25
N ALA A 177 -19.02 -16.23 -5.55
CA ALA A 177 -19.77 -16.78 -4.43
C ALA A 177 -18.86 -17.47 -3.43
N GLN A 178 -19.37 -17.70 -2.22
CA GLN A 178 -18.69 -18.43 -1.17
C GLN A 178 -19.63 -19.42 -0.47
N ASN A 179 -19.07 -20.49 0.04
CA ASN A 179 -19.69 -21.41 0.97
C ASN A 179 -18.85 -21.48 2.24
N LYS A 180 -19.38 -20.93 3.35
CA LYS A 180 -18.66 -20.88 4.63
C LYS A 180 -18.46 -22.24 5.27
N GLU A 181 -19.45 -23.12 5.18
CA GLU A 181 -19.44 -24.44 5.82
C GLU A 181 -18.28 -25.28 5.30
N ASN A 182 -18.07 -25.23 3.97
CA ASN A 182 -17.03 -25.99 3.31
C ASN A 182 -15.75 -25.17 3.05
N ARG A 183 -15.69 -23.92 3.52
CA ARG A 183 -14.58 -22.98 3.22
C ARG A 183 -14.21 -23.00 1.74
N MET A 184 -15.20 -22.76 0.88
CA MET A 184 -15.05 -22.84 -0.56
C MET A 184 -15.53 -21.55 -1.23
N VAL A 185 -14.78 -21.07 -2.23
CA VAL A 185 -15.20 -19.99 -3.12
C VAL A 185 -15.43 -20.51 -4.53
N THR A 186 -16.29 -19.80 -5.26
CA THR A 186 -16.61 -20.08 -6.66
C THR A 186 -16.15 -18.90 -7.51
N THR A 187 -15.45 -19.20 -8.59
CA THR A 187 -15.06 -18.27 -9.66
C THR A 187 -15.81 -18.62 -10.94
N LEU A 188 -15.55 -17.89 -12.02
CA LEU A 188 -16.08 -18.23 -13.35
C LEU A 188 -15.60 -19.60 -13.88
N LYS A 189 -14.46 -20.08 -13.39
CA LYS A 189 -13.74 -21.23 -13.99
C LYS A 189 -13.75 -22.48 -13.12
N GLU A 190 -13.80 -22.29 -11.80
CA GLU A 190 -13.58 -23.38 -10.84
C GLU A 190 -14.07 -23.03 -9.44
N LYS A 191 -14.12 -24.07 -8.59
CA LYS A 191 -14.28 -23.91 -7.14
C LYS A 191 -12.94 -24.13 -6.45
N ILE A 192 -12.70 -23.39 -5.36
CA ILE A 192 -11.44 -23.46 -4.62
C ILE A 192 -11.76 -23.58 -3.14
N SER A 193 -11.30 -24.65 -2.52
CA SER A 193 -11.34 -24.80 -1.06
C SER A 193 -10.08 -24.15 -0.44
N TYR A 194 -10.22 -23.58 0.77
CA TYR A 194 -9.15 -22.83 1.39
C TYR A 194 -9.08 -23.05 2.92
N GLY A 195 -7.88 -23.01 3.46
CA GLY A 195 -7.68 -22.99 4.90
C GLY A 195 -8.00 -21.63 5.51
N HIS A 196 -7.45 -20.56 4.96
CA HIS A 196 -7.68 -19.19 5.39
C HIS A 196 -7.81 -18.26 4.18
N LEU A 197 -8.72 -17.25 4.26
CA LEU A 197 -8.95 -16.28 3.18
C LEU A 197 -8.58 -14.87 3.65
N TYR A 198 -7.83 -14.16 2.82
CA TYR A 198 -7.50 -12.74 2.98
C TYR A 198 -8.23 -11.91 1.92
N ASN A 199 -9.08 -11.00 2.38
CA ASN A 199 -9.76 -10.05 1.51
C ASN A 199 -8.86 -8.82 1.27
N CYS A 200 -8.21 -8.77 0.12
CA CYS A 200 -7.36 -7.68 -0.33
C CYS A 200 -7.90 -7.03 -1.62
N ALA A 201 -9.23 -7.00 -1.77
CA ALA A 201 -9.93 -6.62 -3.00
C ALA A 201 -9.99 -5.08 -3.24
N GLY A 202 -9.24 -4.27 -2.49
CA GLY A 202 -9.18 -2.82 -2.66
C GLY A 202 -10.55 -2.17 -2.56
N ALA A 203 -10.96 -1.39 -3.57
CA ALA A 203 -12.26 -0.73 -3.60
C ALA A 203 -13.48 -1.68 -3.62
N ASN A 204 -13.26 -2.98 -3.82
CA ASN A 204 -14.33 -4.00 -3.75
C ASN A 204 -14.27 -4.83 -2.46
N ALA A 205 -13.45 -4.45 -1.49
CA ALA A 205 -13.28 -5.23 -0.25
C ALA A 205 -14.59 -5.32 0.57
N ASP A 206 -15.40 -4.26 0.57
CA ASP A 206 -16.72 -4.22 1.20
C ASP A 206 -17.67 -5.26 0.57
N ARG A 207 -17.68 -5.36 -0.76
CA ARG A 207 -18.51 -6.34 -1.50
C ARG A 207 -18.12 -7.77 -1.15
N ILE A 208 -16.82 -8.05 -1.11
CA ILE A 208 -16.32 -9.36 -0.69
C ILE A 208 -16.70 -9.62 0.78
N ALA A 209 -16.51 -8.66 1.68
CA ALA A 209 -16.87 -8.81 3.09
C ALA A 209 -18.37 -9.12 3.27
N LYS A 210 -19.24 -8.41 2.53
CA LYS A 210 -20.71 -8.65 2.54
C LYS A 210 -21.08 -10.07 2.10
N MET A 211 -20.37 -10.66 1.13
CA MET A 211 -20.58 -12.07 0.76
C MET A 211 -20.33 -13.02 1.95
N PHE A 212 -19.44 -12.63 2.87
CA PHE A 212 -19.16 -13.39 4.09
C PHE A 212 -20.02 -12.96 5.29
N GLY A 213 -21.02 -12.11 5.07
CA GLY A 213 -21.92 -11.59 6.11
C GLY A 213 -21.19 -10.68 7.11
N LYS A 214 -20.23 -9.90 6.63
CA LYS A 214 -19.48 -8.92 7.41
C LYS A 214 -19.64 -7.53 6.79
N GLY A 215 -19.60 -6.49 7.63
CA GLY A 215 -19.71 -5.11 7.16
C GLY A 215 -21.05 -4.82 6.47
N LEU A 216 -22.15 -5.34 7.00
CA LEU A 216 -23.49 -5.14 6.44
C LEU A 216 -24.03 -3.73 6.71
N ASP A 217 -23.47 -3.04 7.71
CA ASP A 217 -23.89 -1.72 8.18
C ASP A 217 -23.08 -0.56 7.55
N TYR A 218 -22.31 -0.83 6.49
CA TYR A 218 -21.51 0.17 5.76
C TYR A 218 -22.03 0.40 4.35
#